data_0e37dce101b465b68bf6a2d6992348c5
#
_entry.id   0e37dce101b465b68bf6a2d6992348c5
#
_cell.length_a   1.000
_cell.length_b   1.000
_cell.length_c   1.000
_cell.angle_alpha   90.00
_cell.angle_beta   90.00
_cell.angle_gamma   90.00
#
_symmetry.space_group_name_H-M   'P 1'
#
loop_
_entity.id
_entity.type
_entity.pdbx_description
1 polymer ?
#
loop_
_entity_poly.entity_id
_entity_poly.type
_entity_poly.pdbx_seq_one_letter_code
_entity_poly.pdbx_strand_id
1 'polypeptide(L)'
;MFGCVARTLVASLCFCGLVLAAGAPGIWLNVPFVKQEKDGCGAASIAMVMQYWLKQQARPVGVSAEAAEIQHALYAPQAHGIYASAMERYLREQGFRTFVFRGEWDDLKQHLQKGRPLVVAVKPSEHVPLHYTVIAGLDSEQGLVLLNDPAVRKLLKQDRSSFEKAWNAAGNWTLLAVPQWANR
;
A
#
# COMPACT_ATOMS: atom_id res chain seq x y z
N MET A 1 -74.34 28.92 30.56
CA MET A 1 -73.62 28.64 29.32
C MET A 1 -72.12 28.52 29.66
N PHE A 2 -71.62 27.33 29.90
CA PHE A 2 -70.22 27.10 30.27
C PHE A 2 -69.52 26.48 29.09
N GLY A 3 -68.55 27.20 28.54
CA GLY A 3 -67.67 26.71 27.45
C GLY A 3 -66.48 25.95 27.98
N CYS A 4 -66.43 24.65 27.64
CA CYS A 4 -65.33 23.78 27.98
C CYS A 4 -64.19 23.97 26.93
N VAL A 5 -63.01 24.48 27.35
CA VAL A 5 -61.83 24.62 26.51
C VAL A 5 -60.99 23.36 26.71
N ALA A 6 -60.95 22.52 25.68
CA ALA A 6 -60.06 21.34 25.64
C ALA A 6 -58.65 21.79 25.33
N ARG A 7 -57.69 21.56 26.25
CA ARG A 7 -56.25 21.71 26.04
C ARG A 7 -55.67 20.47 25.41
N THR A 8 -55.31 20.56 24.15
CA THR A 8 -54.58 19.50 23.46
C THR A 8 -53.07 19.55 23.83
N LEU A 9 -52.61 18.57 24.56
CA LEU A 9 -51.17 18.38 24.84
C LEU A 9 -50.52 17.72 23.62
N VAL A 10 -49.67 18.46 22.90
CA VAL A 10 -48.80 17.92 21.84
C VAL A 10 -47.54 17.41 22.51
N ALA A 11 -47.43 16.09 22.63
CA ALA A 11 -46.21 15.41 23.07
C ALA A 11 -45.20 15.39 21.91
N SER A 12 -44.18 16.24 22.00
CA SER A 12 -43.05 16.25 21.04
C SER A 12 -42.14 15.07 21.39
N LEU A 13 -42.17 13.99 20.60
CA LEU A 13 -41.17 12.92 20.66
C LEU A 13 -39.87 13.39 20.03
N CYS A 14 -38.88 13.75 20.85
CA CYS A 14 -37.49 13.90 20.39
C CYS A 14 -36.96 12.53 20.02
N PHE A 15 -36.90 12.23 18.72
CA PHE A 15 -36.22 11.08 18.16
C PHE A 15 -34.71 11.37 18.16
N CYS A 16 -34.03 10.98 19.23
CA CYS A 16 -32.56 11.04 19.30
C CYS A 16 -32.01 9.93 18.40
N GLY A 17 -31.76 10.23 17.12
CA GLY A 17 -31.13 9.33 16.18
C GLY A 17 -29.72 9.03 16.64
N LEU A 18 -29.42 7.80 17.08
CA LEU A 18 -28.06 7.29 17.18
C LEU A 18 -27.45 7.29 15.79
N VAL A 19 -26.61 8.27 15.51
CA VAL A 19 -25.69 8.23 14.36
C VAL A 19 -24.63 7.20 14.73
N LEU A 20 -24.83 5.95 14.30
CA LEU A 20 -23.76 4.97 14.27
C LEU A 20 -22.70 5.56 13.34
N ALA A 21 -21.58 6.00 13.91
CA ALA A 21 -20.41 6.37 13.14
C ALA A 21 -19.95 5.09 12.43
N ALA A 22 -20.36 4.91 11.17
CA ALA A 22 -19.79 3.90 10.32
C ALA A 22 -18.31 4.25 10.19
N GLY A 23 -17.44 3.40 10.73
CA GLY A 23 -16.02 3.59 10.66
C GLY A 23 -15.57 3.76 9.21
N ALA A 24 -14.47 4.45 9.00
CA ALA A 24 -13.96 4.70 7.67
C ALA A 24 -13.61 3.35 6.99
N PRO A 25 -14.20 3.05 5.81
CA PRO A 25 -13.94 1.77 5.14
C PRO A 25 -12.45 1.61 4.88
N GLY A 26 -11.96 0.37 5.01
CA GLY A 26 -10.57 0.03 4.70
C GLY A 26 -10.19 0.52 3.30
N ILE A 27 -8.97 1.02 3.14
CA ILE A 27 -8.43 1.49 1.86
C ILE A 27 -7.69 0.33 1.22
N TRP A 28 -7.98 0.01 -0.03
CA TRP A 28 -7.18 -0.93 -0.80
C TRP A 28 -7.09 -0.55 -2.28
N LEU A 29 -5.94 -0.87 -2.88
CA LEU A 29 -5.64 -0.63 -4.28
C LEU A 29 -5.54 -1.96 -5.02
N ASN A 30 -6.11 -2.04 -6.22
CA ASN A 30 -6.02 -3.25 -7.03
C ASN A 30 -4.65 -3.33 -7.73
N VAL A 31 -3.60 -3.43 -6.91
CA VAL A 31 -2.24 -3.63 -7.40
C VAL A 31 -2.13 -5.04 -8.00
N PRO A 32 -1.61 -5.22 -9.22
CA PRO A 32 -1.32 -6.53 -9.79
C PRO A 32 -0.41 -7.32 -8.84
N PHE A 33 -0.54 -8.63 -8.85
CA PHE A 33 0.34 -9.50 -8.09
C PHE A 33 1.36 -10.16 -9.02
N VAL A 34 2.62 -10.03 -8.67
CA VAL A 34 3.73 -10.71 -9.34
C VAL A 34 4.45 -11.58 -8.31
N LYS A 35 4.45 -12.89 -8.54
CA LYS A 35 5.20 -13.82 -7.71
C LYS A 35 6.69 -13.67 -7.99
N GLN A 36 7.50 -13.67 -6.95
CA GLN A 36 8.95 -13.60 -7.12
C GLN A 36 9.54 -14.93 -7.62
N GLU A 37 10.59 -14.82 -8.39
CA GLU A 37 11.58 -15.88 -8.59
C GLU A 37 12.57 -15.90 -7.40
N LYS A 38 13.54 -16.81 -7.44
CA LYS A 38 14.59 -16.86 -6.40
C LYS A 38 15.26 -15.51 -6.27
N ASP A 39 15.38 -15.00 -5.03
CA ASP A 39 16.01 -13.71 -4.70
C ASP A 39 15.36 -12.49 -5.39
N GLY A 40 14.12 -12.63 -5.88
CA GLY A 40 13.43 -11.67 -6.76
C GLY A 40 12.46 -10.72 -6.07
N CYS A 41 12.44 -10.61 -4.74
CA CYS A 41 11.44 -9.79 -4.04
C CYS A 41 11.46 -8.31 -4.48
N GLY A 42 12.64 -7.73 -4.69
CA GLY A 42 12.78 -6.36 -5.17
C GLY A 42 12.25 -6.17 -6.60
N ALA A 43 12.62 -7.07 -7.52
CA ALA A 43 12.15 -7.04 -8.90
C ALA A 43 10.62 -7.18 -8.98
N ALA A 44 10.06 -8.16 -8.29
CA ALA A 44 8.62 -8.36 -8.24
C ALA A 44 7.86 -7.17 -7.63
N SER A 45 8.43 -6.56 -6.56
CA SER A 45 7.79 -5.42 -5.90
C SER A 45 7.72 -4.18 -6.80
N ILE A 46 8.82 -3.81 -7.48
CA ILE A 46 8.78 -2.67 -8.41
C ILE A 46 7.98 -2.98 -9.68
N ALA A 47 8.01 -4.23 -10.17
CA ALA A 47 7.15 -4.65 -11.28
C ALA A 47 5.66 -4.45 -10.94
N MET A 48 5.22 -4.87 -9.75
CA MET A 48 3.83 -4.67 -9.29
C MET A 48 3.44 -3.19 -9.29
N VAL A 49 4.32 -2.30 -8.83
CA VAL A 49 4.06 -0.85 -8.80
C VAL A 49 4.03 -0.26 -10.21
N MET A 50 4.96 -0.64 -11.09
CA MET A 50 4.99 -0.19 -12.48
C MET A 50 3.74 -0.64 -13.24
N GLN A 51 3.37 -1.91 -13.14
CA GLN A 51 2.18 -2.48 -13.78
C GLN A 51 0.89 -1.85 -13.25
N TYR A 52 0.82 -1.54 -11.94
CA TYR A 52 -0.31 -0.81 -11.37
C TYR A 52 -0.52 0.53 -12.08
N TRP A 53 0.52 1.34 -12.20
CA TRP A 53 0.42 2.65 -12.83
C TRP A 53 0.13 2.58 -14.33
N LEU A 54 0.72 1.62 -15.05
CA LEU A 54 0.41 1.38 -16.46
C LEU A 54 -1.07 1.02 -16.64
N LYS A 55 -1.59 0.13 -15.79
CA LYS A 55 -3.00 -0.26 -15.81
C LYS A 55 -3.95 0.91 -15.50
N GLN A 56 -3.62 1.76 -14.54
CA GLN A 56 -4.42 2.95 -14.22
C GLN A 56 -4.58 3.90 -15.42
N GLN A 57 -3.68 3.84 -16.38
CA GLN A 57 -3.66 4.70 -17.56
C GLN A 57 -4.02 3.96 -18.85
N ALA A 58 -4.54 2.75 -18.74
CA ALA A 58 -4.86 1.88 -19.89
C ALA A 58 -3.66 1.71 -20.86
N ARG A 59 -2.43 1.74 -20.33
CA ARG A 59 -1.19 1.52 -21.10
C ARG A 59 -0.80 0.05 -21.07
N PRO A 60 -0.24 -0.50 -22.14
CA PRO A 60 0.24 -1.88 -22.16
C PRO A 60 1.40 -2.05 -21.19
N VAL A 61 1.49 -3.23 -20.58
CA VAL A 61 2.67 -3.64 -19.82
C VAL A 61 3.78 -3.94 -20.80
N GLY A 62 4.84 -3.14 -20.77
CA GLY A 62 6.03 -3.38 -21.57
C GLY A 62 7.01 -4.30 -20.86
N VAL A 63 7.99 -4.83 -21.60
CA VAL A 63 9.03 -5.75 -21.11
C VAL A 63 9.77 -5.18 -19.88
N SER A 64 10.01 -3.88 -19.85
CA SER A 64 10.66 -3.19 -18.73
C SER A 64 9.86 -3.22 -17.42
N ALA A 65 8.59 -3.58 -17.43
CA ALA A 65 7.76 -3.77 -16.25
C ALA A 65 7.56 -5.25 -15.87
N GLU A 66 8.27 -6.17 -16.53
CA GLU A 66 8.27 -7.58 -16.20
C GLU A 66 9.33 -7.89 -15.14
N ALA A 67 8.95 -8.65 -14.11
CA ALA A 67 9.84 -8.92 -12.98
C ALA A 67 11.12 -9.69 -13.40
N ALA A 68 11.01 -10.59 -14.37
CA ALA A 68 12.16 -11.35 -14.87
C ALA A 68 13.19 -10.43 -15.54
N GLU A 69 12.74 -9.47 -16.33
CA GLU A 69 13.63 -8.50 -16.97
C GLU A 69 14.29 -7.57 -15.95
N ILE A 70 13.52 -7.07 -15.00
CA ILE A 70 14.03 -6.25 -13.90
C ILE A 70 15.07 -7.03 -13.09
N GLN A 71 14.79 -8.29 -12.78
CA GLN A 71 15.72 -9.18 -12.08
C GLN A 71 17.00 -9.35 -12.88
N HIS A 72 16.90 -9.65 -14.16
CA HIS A 72 18.08 -9.80 -15.04
C HIS A 72 18.92 -8.53 -15.09
N ALA A 73 18.30 -7.36 -15.17
CA ALA A 73 18.99 -6.08 -15.28
C ALA A 73 19.66 -5.62 -13.96
N LEU A 74 19.10 -5.99 -12.80
CA LEU A 74 19.50 -5.39 -11.53
C LEU A 74 20.06 -6.36 -10.50
N TYR A 75 20.04 -7.67 -10.76
CA TYR A 75 20.47 -8.66 -9.78
C TYR A 75 21.92 -8.46 -9.36
N ALA A 76 22.15 -8.42 -8.06
CA ALA A 76 23.46 -8.32 -7.44
C ALA A 76 23.74 -9.60 -6.62
N PRO A 77 24.63 -10.48 -7.08
CA PRO A 77 24.93 -11.74 -6.38
C PRO A 77 25.33 -11.56 -4.91
N GLN A 78 26.08 -10.50 -4.61
CA GLN A 78 26.55 -10.18 -3.26
C GLN A 78 25.43 -9.78 -2.31
N ALA A 79 24.33 -9.25 -2.86
CA ALA A 79 23.13 -8.87 -2.09
C ALA A 79 22.10 -9.99 -2.03
N HIS A 80 22.29 -11.09 -2.76
CA HIS A 80 21.26 -12.09 -2.99
C HIS A 80 19.91 -11.47 -3.36
N GLY A 81 19.93 -10.49 -4.29
CA GLY A 81 18.76 -9.70 -4.65
C GLY A 81 19.12 -8.41 -5.40
N ILE A 82 18.32 -7.39 -5.20
CA ILE A 82 18.49 -6.07 -5.82
C ILE A 82 18.71 -5.03 -4.74
N TYR A 83 19.72 -4.18 -4.90
CA TYR A 83 19.94 -3.04 -4.01
C TYR A 83 18.80 -2.01 -4.16
N ALA A 84 18.38 -1.41 -3.04
CA ALA A 84 17.37 -0.35 -3.01
C ALA A 84 17.69 0.81 -3.97
N SER A 85 18.96 1.23 -4.01
CA SER A 85 19.42 2.29 -4.92
C SER A 85 19.32 1.91 -6.41
N ALA A 86 19.46 0.63 -6.74
CA ALA A 86 19.30 0.14 -8.11
C ALA A 86 17.80 0.14 -8.51
N MET A 87 16.89 -0.26 -7.60
CA MET A 87 15.45 -0.16 -7.83
C MET A 87 15.02 1.28 -8.08
N GLU A 88 15.51 2.20 -7.24
CA GLU A 88 15.20 3.63 -7.36
C GLU A 88 15.69 4.21 -8.70
N ARG A 89 16.93 3.91 -9.09
CA ARG A 89 17.49 4.34 -10.38
C ARG A 89 16.68 3.79 -11.55
N TYR A 90 16.39 2.49 -11.55
CA TYR A 90 15.62 1.85 -12.61
C TYR A 90 14.24 2.50 -12.79
N LEU A 91 13.52 2.72 -11.70
CA LEU A 91 12.22 3.39 -11.75
C LEU A 91 12.33 4.80 -12.36
N ARG A 92 13.38 5.57 -12.02
CA ARG A 92 13.61 6.89 -12.64
C ARG A 92 13.87 6.80 -14.14
N GLU A 93 14.66 5.83 -14.58
CA GLU A 93 14.94 5.57 -15.99
C GLU A 93 13.66 5.14 -16.75
N GLN A 94 12.72 4.48 -16.08
CA GLN A 94 11.41 4.14 -16.63
C GLN A 94 10.36 5.27 -16.53
N GLY A 95 10.77 6.50 -16.18
CA GLY A 95 9.91 7.68 -16.20
C GLY A 95 9.08 7.86 -14.93
N PHE A 96 9.52 7.31 -13.80
CA PHE A 96 8.92 7.57 -12.49
C PHE A 96 9.72 8.62 -11.71
N ARG A 97 9.02 9.44 -10.92
CA ARG A 97 9.65 10.15 -9.80
C ARG A 97 9.65 9.22 -8.59
N THR A 98 10.78 9.12 -7.94
CA THR A 98 10.98 8.26 -6.78
C THR A 98 11.27 9.09 -5.54
N PHE A 99 10.74 8.65 -4.42
CA PHE A 99 10.96 9.23 -3.11
C PHE A 99 11.24 8.09 -2.14
N VAL A 100 12.44 8.11 -1.56
CA VAL A 100 12.83 7.18 -0.49
C VAL A 100 12.82 7.94 0.82
N PHE A 101 12.14 7.40 1.81
CA PHE A 101 11.99 8.04 3.12
C PHE A 101 11.82 7.02 4.23
N ARG A 102 12.03 7.45 5.47
CA ARG A 102 11.64 6.72 6.65
C ARG A 102 10.16 6.99 6.88
N GLY A 103 9.32 5.97 6.59
CA GLY A 103 7.88 6.12 6.65
C GLY A 103 7.31 6.00 8.07
N GLU A 104 6.14 6.59 8.23
CA GLU A 104 5.27 6.44 9.39
C GLU A 104 3.92 5.85 8.97
N TRP A 105 3.14 5.34 9.92
CA TRP A 105 1.83 4.74 9.61
C TRP A 105 0.90 5.70 8.85
N ASP A 106 0.91 6.97 9.24
CA ASP A 106 0.08 7.99 8.61
C ASP A 106 0.52 8.31 7.18
N ASP A 107 1.82 8.19 6.86
CA ASP A 107 2.30 8.32 5.49
C ASP A 107 1.71 7.22 4.60
N LEU A 108 1.69 5.96 5.10
CA LEU A 108 1.10 4.84 4.37
C LEU A 108 -0.36 5.11 4.05
N LYS A 109 -1.13 5.56 5.06
CA LYS A 109 -2.53 5.91 4.92
C LYS A 109 -2.75 7.02 3.89
N GLN A 110 -2.00 8.12 4.01
CA GLN A 110 -2.11 9.27 3.10
C GLN A 110 -1.79 8.90 1.65
N HIS A 111 -0.76 8.08 1.42
CA HIS A 111 -0.41 7.66 0.08
C HIS A 111 -1.44 6.72 -0.52
N LEU A 112 -1.93 5.75 0.24
CA LEU A 112 -2.99 4.85 -0.22
C LEU A 112 -4.29 5.58 -0.51
N GLN A 113 -4.68 6.57 0.29
CA GLN A 113 -5.84 7.44 0.02
C GLN A 113 -5.71 8.19 -1.32
N LYS A 114 -4.48 8.50 -1.72
CA LYS A 114 -4.17 9.14 -3.02
C LYS A 114 -3.98 8.13 -4.16
N GLY A 115 -4.32 6.86 -3.94
CA GLY A 115 -4.15 5.81 -4.94
C GLY A 115 -2.69 5.45 -5.24
N ARG A 116 -1.78 5.61 -4.27
CA ARG A 116 -0.34 5.43 -4.43
C ARG A 116 0.15 4.24 -3.61
N PRO A 117 0.38 3.07 -4.24
CA PRO A 117 1.01 1.93 -3.57
C PRO A 117 2.46 2.25 -3.20
N LEU A 118 2.95 1.60 -2.16
CA LEU A 118 4.29 1.82 -1.61
C LEU A 118 5.07 0.51 -1.58
N VAL A 119 6.34 0.54 -1.95
CA VAL A 119 7.27 -0.56 -1.66
C VAL A 119 7.89 -0.31 -0.29
N VAL A 120 7.90 -1.32 0.55
CA VAL A 120 8.54 -1.27 1.86
C VAL A 120 9.55 -2.41 2.03
N ALA A 121 10.57 -2.17 2.82
CA ALA A 121 11.45 -3.22 3.29
C ALA A 121 10.99 -3.71 4.66
N VAL A 122 10.96 -5.02 4.87
CA VAL A 122 10.65 -5.64 6.15
C VAL A 122 11.73 -6.64 6.54
N LYS A 123 11.96 -6.78 7.84
CA LYS A 123 12.88 -7.76 8.40
C LYS A 123 12.18 -8.46 9.57
N PRO A 124 11.48 -9.58 9.34
CA PRO A 124 10.67 -10.24 10.35
C PRO A 124 11.44 -10.72 11.57
N SER A 125 12.73 -11.07 11.41
CA SER A 125 13.64 -11.41 12.49
C SER A 125 15.09 -11.13 12.10
N GLU A 126 16.02 -11.19 13.06
CA GLU A 126 17.45 -10.95 12.81
C GLU A 126 18.08 -11.96 11.84
N HIS A 127 17.56 -13.18 11.82
CA HIS A 127 18.08 -14.27 10.99
C HIS A 127 17.44 -14.35 9.60
N VAL A 128 16.39 -13.56 9.35
CA VAL A 128 15.71 -13.51 8.05
C VAL A 128 16.29 -12.36 7.25
N PRO A 129 16.66 -12.58 5.97
CA PRO A 129 17.10 -11.49 5.10
C PRO A 129 16.03 -10.39 4.97
N LEU A 130 16.49 -9.18 4.64
CA LEU A 130 15.61 -8.09 4.28
C LEU A 130 14.73 -8.51 3.09
N HIS A 131 13.44 -8.22 3.17
CA HIS A 131 12.45 -8.58 2.18
C HIS A 131 11.68 -7.35 1.72
N TYR A 132 11.45 -7.23 0.41
CA TYR A 132 10.63 -6.17 -0.16
C TYR A 132 9.22 -6.68 -0.44
N THR A 133 8.23 -5.86 -0.10
CA THR A 133 6.81 -6.12 -0.34
C THR A 133 6.10 -4.83 -0.72
N VAL A 134 4.88 -4.94 -1.26
CA VAL A 134 4.07 -3.77 -1.65
C VAL A 134 2.89 -3.61 -0.71
N ILE A 135 2.77 -2.44 -0.11
CA ILE A 135 1.56 -2.07 0.63
C ILE A 135 0.48 -1.70 -0.38
N ALA A 136 -0.56 -2.51 -0.43
CA ALA A 136 -1.71 -2.34 -1.30
C ALA A 136 -2.96 -1.84 -0.56
N GLY A 137 -2.97 -1.86 0.77
CA GLY A 137 -4.11 -1.38 1.53
C GLY A 137 -3.90 -1.32 3.03
N LEU A 138 -4.83 -0.66 3.71
CA LEU A 138 -4.93 -0.55 5.17
C LEU A 138 -6.39 -0.69 5.59
N ASP A 139 -6.61 -1.43 6.66
CA ASP A 139 -7.84 -1.41 7.43
C ASP A 139 -7.54 -0.82 8.81
N SER A 140 -7.84 0.45 8.98
CA SER A 140 -7.52 1.17 10.22
C SER A 140 -8.39 0.75 11.39
N GLU A 141 -9.61 0.24 11.13
CA GLU A 141 -10.51 -0.24 12.18
C GLU A 141 -10.06 -1.58 12.75
N GLN A 142 -9.68 -2.49 11.87
CA GLN A 142 -9.18 -3.80 12.26
C GLN A 142 -7.67 -3.78 12.60
N GLY A 143 -7.00 -2.66 12.40
CA GLY A 143 -5.55 -2.56 12.59
C GLY A 143 -4.77 -3.49 11.66
N LEU A 144 -5.19 -3.60 10.40
CA LEU A 144 -4.57 -4.49 9.42
C LEU A 144 -3.86 -3.72 8.31
N VAL A 145 -2.75 -4.27 7.85
CA VAL A 145 -2.11 -3.91 6.58
C VAL A 145 -2.34 -5.02 5.55
N LEU A 146 -2.60 -4.61 4.31
CA LEU A 146 -2.79 -5.51 3.18
C LEU A 146 -1.55 -5.44 2.29
N LEU A 147 -0.79 -6.52 2.25
CA LEU A 147 0.47 -6.62 1.52
C LEU A 147 0.30 -7.47 0.27
N ASN A 148 0.86 -7.04 -0.85
CA ASN A 148 1.23 -7.94 -1.92
C ASN A 148 2.65 -8.43 -1.64
N ASP A 149 2.75 -9.54 -0.94
CA ASP A 149 4.02 -10.17 -0.62
C ASP A 149 4.42 -11.14 -1.74
N PRO A 150 5.47 -10.83 -2.51
CA PRO A 150 5.83 -11.61 -3.69
C PRO A 150 6.28 -13.05 -3.38
N ALA A 151 6.72 -13.31 -2.16
CA ALA A 151 7.09 -14.66 -1.71
C ALA A 151 5.87 -15.49 -1.28
N VAL A 152 4.77 -14.83 -0.88
CA VAL A 152 3.61 -15.46 -0.27
C VAL A 152 2.39 -15.38 -1.16
N ARG A 153 1.72 -14.21 -1.21
CA ARG A 153 0.49 -14.01 -1.96
C ARG A 153 0.05 -12.56 -2.07
N LYS A 154 -0.93 -12.33 -2.96
CA LYS A 154 -1.68 -11.08 -3.06
C LYS A 154 -2.53 -10.84 -1.80
N LEU A 155 -2.59 -9.60 -1.34
CA LEU A 155 -3.44 -9.13 -0.23
C LEU A 155 -3.28 -9.98 1.04
N LEU A 156 -2.03 -10.30 1.39
CA LEU A 156 -1.70 -10.90 2.67
C LEU A 156 -2.10 -9.92 3.78
N LYS A 157 -3.01 -10.36 4.65
CA LYS A 157 -3.41 -9.59 5.83
C LYS A 157 -2.39 -9.80 6.94
N GLN A 158 -1.91 -8.73 7.50
CA GLN A 158 -1.01 -8.74 8.65
C GLN A 158 -1.49 -7.70 9.67
N ASP A 159 -1.42 -8.02 10.95
CA ASP A 159 -1.72 -7.05 12.00
C ASP A 159 -0.67 -5.93 12.03
N ARG A 160 -1.11 -4.74 12.40
CA ARG A 160 -0.29 -3.53 12.43
C ARG A 160 0.97 -3.71 13.28
N SER A 161 0.85 -4.29 14.46
CA SER A 161 1.96 -4.39 15.41
C SER A 161 3.08 -5.29 14.88
N SER A 162 2.73 -6.44 14.30
CA SER A 162 3.68 -7.36 13.67
C SER A 162 4.34 -6.73 12.44
N PHE A 163 3.54 -6.02 11.62
CA PHE A 163 4.07 -5.30 10.47
C PHE A 163 5.05 -4.20 10.89
N GLU A 164 4.64 -3.31 11.80
CA GLU A 164 5.48 -2.20 12.27
C GLU A 164 6.78 -2.71 12.90
N LYS A 165 6.74 -3.81 13.64
CA LYS A 165 7.94 -4.45 14.20
C LYS A 165 8.92 -4.86 13.10
N ALA A 166 8.46 -5.56 12.05
CA ALA A 166 9.30 -6.00 10.95
C ALA A 166 9.78 -4.83 10.08
N TRP A 167 8.96 -3.82 9.89
CA TRP A 167 9.28 -2.61 9.14
C TRP A 167 10.28 -1.73 9.89
N ASN A 168 10.11 -1.52 11.21
CA ASN A 168 11.07 -0.84 12.07
C ASN A 168 12.45 -1.51 12.06
N ALA A 169 12.50 -2.84 12.06
CA ALA A 169 13.75 -3.60 11.98
C ALA A 169 14.49 -3.37 10.65
N ALA A 170 13.81 -2.89 9.61
CA ALA A 170 14.36 -2.45 8.34
C ALA A 170 14.48 -0.91 8.23
N GLY A 171 14.44 -0.18 9.37
CA GLY A 171 14.56 1.28 9.42
C GLY A 171 13.37 2.03 8.85
N ASN A 172 12.20 1.41 8.76
CA ASN A 172 10.98 1.94 8.13
C ASN A 172 11.21 2.37 6.67
N TRP A 173 12.15 1.69 5.99
CA TRP A 173 12.46 2.05 4.61
C TRP A 173 11.24 1.93 3.72
N THR A 174 10.94 3.01 3.02
CA THR A 174 9.76 3.15 2.16
C THR A 174 10.16 3.81 0.85
N LEU A 175 9.69 3.24 -0.25
CA LEU A 175 9.84 3.78 -1.60
C LEU A 175 8.48 4.09 -2.19
N LEU A 176 8.25 5.35 -2.51
CA LEU A 176 7.14 5.81 -3.34
C LEU A 176 7.65 6.04 -4.76
N ALA A 177 6.97 5.46 -5.73
CA ALA A 177 7.17 5.75 -7.15
C ALA A 177 5.86 6.26 -7.76
N VAL A 178 5.91 7.43 -8.39
CA VAL A 178 4.77 8.03 -9.11
C VAL A 178 5.20 8.37 -10.54
N PRO A 179 4.38 8.07 -11.55
CA PRO A 179 4.76 8.32 -12.93
C PRO A 179 4.87 9.83 -13.19
N GLN A 180 5.91 10.25 -13.92
CA GLN A 180 6.10 11.66 -14.31
C GLN A 180 5.00 12.16 -15.26
N TRP A 181 4.39 11.25 -16.02
CA TRP A 181 3.32 11.54 -16.98
C TRP A 181 1.91 11.65 -16.35
N ALA A 182 1.75 11.33 -15.06
CA ALA A 182 0.44 11.41 -14.38
C ALA A 182 -0.03 12.85 -14.09
N ASN A 183 0.82 13.83 -14.34
CA ASN A 183 0.55 15.25 -14.07
C ASN A 183 0.35 16.09 -15.35
N ARG A 184 0.03 15.43 -16.48
CA ARG A 184 -0.28 16.15 -17.74
C ARG A 184 -1.75 16.06 -18.09
#